data_ec9f77ff3a1c69c823226f458c407205
#
_entry.id   ec9f77ff3a1c69c823226f458c407205
#
_cell.length_a   1.000
_cell.length_b   1.000
_cell.length_c   1.000
_cell.angle_alpha   90.00
_cell.angle_beta   90.00
_cell.angle_gamma   90.00
#
_symmetry.space_group_name_H-M   'P 1'
#
loop_
_entity.id
_entity.type
_entity.pdbx_description
1 polymer ?
#
loop_
_entity_poly.entity_id
_entity_poly.type
_entity_poly.pdbx_seq_one_letter_code
_entity_poly.pdbx_strand_id
1 'polypeptide(L)'
;MGFALLAPTEKASAAKAPQAPPKSDVAPQPATPTTVAAGTAPDAGRADRPTANASKRPPVSATPKAAQRKRIEAAARPKSAAACDVGDFTSKTGDELVKQIKSVETSCINSLFAQTGENAKGLFREEQMVTVAKALSDVAATYPGDNSTSTEQVVLYLRAGYFVQYNHPDDVGEYGPELKSAVQGGLDAFFGSARAFDVNDKNGEILAESVILIDSSGENARYLNIVKKLLTSYDSSYDDFYWMVAAVNNTYTVLFRGHYLPEFVSAVEADPSVLTGLRDFAVAHLDLLGTDKAYLASNAGRELGRFLQHDTLKDTVRPLAKELLGHSKIDDRTAALWVGVAEMTDEFDKDNCADYDTCNLKERIREAVLKVEHTCAPTLKIVAQALTDDQQSAACTSLLGQDKFFHGVVKDSGPVKDDHNDALEVVVFHSSLDYRTYAGVLFGIDTNNGGMYLEGDPAKEGNVPQFIAYEQNSEIWNLNHEYTHYLDGRFDMYGDFAAGQTTPTVMWVEGFAEYVSYAYRDVTYDDAIEEAGKNTYKLSTLFDTTYDNTDTTRTYNWGYLAVRYMLQSHPDDVATLLGHYRSGDWNAARTLLTDTIGTKYDADFADWLGKCHAGDCGSLPAAAR
;
A
#
# COMPACT_ATOMS: atom_id res chain seq x y z
N MET A 1 78.88 -5.15 -25.75
CA MET A 1 77.72 -4.87 -26.56
C MET A 1 76.63 -5.87 -26.12
N GLY A 2 75.74 -5.52 -25.28
CA GLY A 2 74.65 -6.39 -24.82
C GLY A 2 73.49 -5.50 -24.43
N PHE A 3 72.43 -5.50 -25.24
CA PHE A 3 71.20 -4.80 -24.98
C PHE A 3 70.37 -5.61 -23.97
N ALA A 4 70.09 -5.02 -22.84
CA ALA A 4 69.12 -5.54 -21.89
C ALA A 4 67.72 -5.05 -22.30
N LEU A 5 66.83 -5.99 -22.60
CA LEU A 5 65.36 -5.78 -22.79
C LEU A 5 64.70 -5.65 -21.44
N LEU A 6 64.13 -4.47 -21.18
CA LEU A 6 63.23 -4.23 -20.05
C LEU A 6 61.81 -4.79 -20.39
N ALA A 7 61.32 -5.73 -19.59
CA ALA A 7 59.96 -6.20 -19.64
C ALA A 7 59.00 -5.16 -19.01
N PRO A 8 57.77 -4.98 -19.54
CA PRO A 8 56.79 -4.08 -18.94
C PRO A 8 56.18 -4.69 -17.67
N THR A 9 56.16 -3.90 -16.59
CA THR A 9 55.47 -4.21 -15.34
C THR A 9 53.96 -4.20 -15.58
N GLU A 10 53.32 -5.36 -15.43
CA GLU A 10 51.90 -5.45 -15.32
C GLU A 10 51.40 -4.70 -14.07
N LYS A 11 50.53 -3.72 -14.30
CA LYS A 11 49.75 -3.10 -13.22
C LYS A 11 48.73 -4.12 -12.70
N ALA A 12 48.90 -4.52 -11.46
CA ALA A 12 47.92 -5.30 -10.75
C ALA A 12 46.56 -4.54 -10.76
N SER A 13 45.57 -5.13 -11.42
CA SER A 13 44.19 -4.67 -11.38
C SER A 13 43.68 -4.88 -9.95
N ALA A 14 43.32 -3.78 -9.27
CA ALA A 14 42.66 -3.86 -7.98
C ALA A 14 41.35 -4.66 -8.13
N ALA A 15 41.24 -5.75 -7.40
CA ALA A 15 40.01 -6.53 -7.33
C ALA A 15 38.89 -5.60 -6.86
N LYS A 16 37.84 -5.48 -7.68
CA LYS A 16 36.62 -4.81 -7.32
C LYS A 16 36.05 -5.47 -6.06
N ALA A 17 35.80 -4.67 -5.02
CA ALA A 17 35.08 -5.14 -3.86
C ALA A 17 33.75 -5.78 -4.30
N PRO A 18 33.29 -6.86 -3.64
CA PRO A 18 32.02 -7.48 -3.99
C PRO A 18 30.92 -6.42 -3.96
N GLN A 19 30.23 -6.25 -5.07
CA GLN A 19 29.03 -5.41 -5.10
C GLN A 19 28.00 -6.06 -4.17
N ALA A 20 27.38 -5.23 -3.31
CA ALA A 20 26.23 -5.66 -2.54
C ALA A 20 25.20 -6.31 -3.48
N PRO A 21 24.54 -7.40 -3.07
CA PRO A 21 23.52 -8.04 -3.89
C PRO A 21 22.47 -7.00 -4.30
N PRO A 22 21.91 -7.13 -5.52
CA PRO A 22 20.89 -6.20 -5.97
C PRO A 22 19.72 -6.20 -4.98
N LYS A 23 19.14 -5.04 -4.69
CA LYS A 23 17.97 -4.87 -3.78
C LYS A 23 16.75 -5.74 -4.14
N SER A 24 16.82 -6.47 -5.25
CA SER A 24 15.83 -7.45 -5.71
C SER A 24 15.67 -8.67 -4.79
N ASP A 25 16.66 -9.02 -3.98
CA ASP A 25 16.69 -10.24 -3.17
C ASP A 25 16.26 -10.00 -1.70
N VAL A 26 15.84 -8.79 -1.36
CA VAL A 26 15.34 -8.49 -0.02
C VAL A 26 13.88 -8.92 0.09
N ALA A 27 13.55 -9.71 1.11
CA ALA A 27 12.17 -10.10 1.41
C ALA A 27 11.26 -8.86 1.53
N PRO A 28 9.99 -8.94 1.06
CA PRO A 28 9.02 -7.88 1.26
C PRO A 28 8.88 -7.52 2.74
N GLN A 29 8.51 -6.27 3.00
CA GLN A 29 8.27 -5.80 4.36
C GLN A 29 7.24 -6.67 5.08
N PRO A 30 7.38 -6.96 6.40
CA PRO A 30 6.39 -7.68 7.19
C PRO A 30 5.01 -7.03 7.07
N ALA A 31 3.96 -7.83 7.24
CA ALA A 31 2.59 -7.32 7.26
C ALA A 31 2.46 -6.22 8.34
N THR A 32 1.95 -5.07 7.93
CA THR A 32 1.63 -3.97 8.84
C THR A 32 0.63 -4.41 9.92
N PRO A 33 0.54 -3.70 11.07
CA PRO A 33 -0.48 -3.99 12.05
C PRO A 33 -1.86 -3.95 11.38
N THR A 34 -2.73 -4.88 11.78
CA THR A 34 -4.11 -4.93 11.30
C THR A 34 -4.94 -3.81 11.94
N THR A 35 -4.50 -2.58 11.79
CA THR A 35 -5.40 -1.46 11.90
C THR A 35 -6.19 -1.44 10.60
N VAL A 36 -7.45 -1.78 10.68
CA VAL A 36 -8.37 -1.39 9.60
C VAL A 36 -8.29 0.13 9.60
N ALA A 37 -7.58 0.66 8.62
CA ALA A 37 -7.55 2.09 8.41
C ALA A 37 -9.00 2.54 8.35
N ALA A 38 -9.35 3.49 9.20
CA ALA A 38 -10.68 4.10 9.20
C ALA A 38 -11.02 4.37 7.74
N GLY A 39 -12.20 3.94 7.32
CA GLY A 39 -12.59 3.87 5.91
C GLY A 39 -12.49 5.18 5.19
N THR A 40 -11.28 5.52 4.89
CA THR A 40 -10.94 6.56 3.95
C THR A 40 -11.39 6.12 2.58
N ALA A 41 -11.94 7.03 1.83
CA ALA A 41 -11.97 6.93 0.38
C ALA A 41 -10.62 6.34 -0.08
N PRO A 42 -10.61 5.45 -1.08
CA PRO A 42 -9.38 4.89 -1.59
C PRO A 42 -8.37 6.00 -1.74
N ASP A 43 -7.18 5.79 -1.22
CA ASP A 43 -6.11 6.79 -1.25
C ASP A 43 -5.94 7.26 -2.69
N ALA A 44 -6.04 8.56 -2.94
CA ALA A 44 -5.71 9.10 -4.25
C ALA A 44 -4.28 8.66 -4.54
N GLY A 45 -4.07 8.06 -5.70
CA GLY A 45 -2.81 7.40 -6.00
C GLY A 45 -1.63 8.33 -5.78
N ARG A 46 -0.62 7.86 -5.10
CA ARG A 46 0.65 8.56 -5.08
C ARG A 46 1.21 8.54 -6.49
N ALA A 47 1.32 9.71 -7.11
CA ALA A 47 1.88 9.83 -8.43
C ALA A 47 3.24 9.10 -8.51
N ASP A 48 3.42 8.27 -9.54
CA ASP A 48 4.69 7.61 -9.91
C ASP A 48 5.46 6.85 -8.82
N ARG A 49 4.77 6.24 -7.86
CA ARG A 49 5.47 5.30 -6.98
C ARG A 49 6.05 4.15 -7.80
N PRO A 50 7.30 3.73 -7.47
CA PRO A 50 7.92 2.59 -8.10
C PRO A 50 6.98 1.40 -8.00
N THR A 51 6.62 0.88 -9.14
CA THR A 51 5.71 -0.23 -9.28
C THR A 51 6.33 -1.48 -8.68
N ALA A 52 5.57 -2.18 -7.84
CA ALA A 52 6.01 -3.48 -7.39
C ALA A 52 6.05 -4.42 -8.61
N ASN A 53 7.20 -5.01 -8.87
CA ASN A 53 7.32 -6.11 -9.80
C ASN A 53 6.29 -7.20 -9.43
N ALA A 54 5.71 -7.91 -10.41
CA ALA A 54 4.71 -8.94 -10.21
C ALA A 54 5.12 -9.98 -9.15
N SER A 55 6.42 -10.35 -9.15
CA SER A 55 7.01 -11.26 -8.15
C SER A 55 6.91 -10.74 -6.72
N LYS A 56 6.91 -9.44 -6.51
CA LYS A 56 6.93 -8.78 -5.19
C LYS A 56 5.58 -8.20 -4.77
N ARG A 57 4.55 -8.31 -5.62
CA ARG A 57 3.22 -7.82 -5.28
C ARG A 57 2.56 -8.77 -4.28
N PRO A 58 2.19 -8.27 -3.06
CA PRO A 58 1.59 -9.12 -2.04
C PRO A 58 0.17 -9.56 -2.45
N PRO A 59 -0.37 -10.60 -1.78
CA PRO A 59 -1.77 -10.96 -1.90
C PRO A 59 -2.70 -9.78 -1.62
N VAL A 60 -3.83 -9.73 -2.30
CA VAL A 60 -4.86 -8.71 -2.04
C VAL A 60 -5.40 -8.89 -0.62
N SER A 61 -5.45 -7.80 0.14
CA SER A 61 -5.91 -7.82 1.53
C SER A 61 -7.43 -8.05 1.62
N ALA A 62 -7.85 -8.70 2.71
CA ALA A 62 -9.26 -8.82 3.05
C ALA A 62 -9.89 -7.43 3.23
N THR A 63 -11.08 -7.23 2.68
CA THR A 63 -11.81 -5.95 2.76
C THR A 63 -13.07 -6.13 3.62
N PRO A 64 -13.25 -5.38 4.72
CA PRO A 64 -14.44 -5.46 5.54
C PRO A 64 -15.66 -4.84 4.83
N LYS A 65 -16.82 -5.43 5.00
CA LYS A 65 -18.08 -4.81 4.60
C LYS A 65 -18.31 -3.51 5.38
N ALA A 66 -19.04 -2.54 4.80
CA ALA A 66 -19.27 -1.23 5.42
C ALA A 66 -19.83 -1.32 6.85
N ALA A 67 -20.76 -2.26 7.13
CA ALA A 67 -21.30 -2.49 8.46
C ALA A 67 -20.28 -3.09 9.45
N GLN A 68 -19.36 -3.95 8.96
CA GLN A 68 -18.26 -4.51 9.74
C GLN A 68 -17.21 -3.45 10.03
N ARG A 69 -16.88 -2.63 9.02
CA ARG A 69 -15.97 -1.49 9.16
C ARG A 69 -16.41 -0.54 10.28
N LYS A 70 -17.68 -0.12 10.28
CA LYS A 70 -18.22 0.74 11.35
C LYS A 70 -18.11 0.10 12.75
N ARG A 71 -18.26 -1.23 12.87
CA ARG A 71 -18.08 -1.95 14.14
C ARG A 71 -16.63 -1.99 14.58
N ILE A 72 -15.71 -2.26 13.65
CA ILE A 72 -14.26 -2.28 13.89
C ILE A 72 -13.78 -0.88 14.31
N GLU A 73 -14.20 0.17 13.59
CA GLU A 73 -13.91 1.56 13.93
C GLU A 73 -14.47 1.97 15.31
N ALA A 74 -15.69 1.54 15.63
CA ALA A 74 -16.29 1.80 16.94
C ALA A 74 -15.56 1.07 18.08
N ALA A 75 -15.03 -0.14 17.81
CA ALA A 75 -14.25 -0.91 18.77
C ALA A 75 -12.83 -0.33 18.95
N ALA A 76 -12.26 0.23 17.90
CA ALA A 76 -10.93 0.86 17.92
C ALA A 76 -10.91 2.25 18.59
N ARG A 77 -12.08 2.89 18.79
CA ARG A 77 -12.17 4.17 19.52
C ARG A 77 -11.89 3.93 21.00
N PRO A 78 -10.88 4.60 21.60
CA PRO A 78 -10.57 4.42 23.02
C PRO A 78 -11.76 4.81 23.88
N LYS A 79 -12.22 3.87 24.72
CA LYS A 79 -13.23 4.11 25.75
C LYS A 79 -12.63 4.85 26.92
N SER A 80 -12.27 6.11 26.79
CA SER A 80 -11.45 6.92 27.70
C SER A 80 -9.98 6.47 27.73
N ALA A 81 -9.12 7.26 27.10
CA ALA A 81 -7.68 7.03 27.08
C ALA A 81 -7.08 7.26 28.48
N ALA A 82 -6.85 6.18 29.21
CA ALA A 82 -5.61 6.14 29.96
C ALA A 82 -4.51 6.18 28.86
N ALA A 83 -3.71 7.25 28.85
CA ALA A 83 -2.67 7.42 27.85
C ALA A 83 -1.83 6.14 27.82
N CYS A 84 -1.64 5.58 26.61
CA CYS A 84 -0.73 4.44 26.43
C CYS A 84 0.70 4.95 26.67
N ASP A 85 1.19 4.78 27.88
CA ASP A 85 2.55 5.21 28.25
C ASP A 85 3.54 4.08 27.94
N VAL A 86 4.43 4.32 27.00
CA VAL A 86 5.50 3.38 26.63
C VAL A 86 6.39 3.06 27.84
N GLY A 87 6.58 4.01 28.75
CA GLY A 87 7.33 3.84 30.00
C GLY A 87 6.76 2.74 30.90
N ASP A 88 5.44 2.52 30.85
CA ASP A 88 4.78 1.44 31.59
C ASP A 88 5.20 0.04 31.10
N PHE A 89 5.66 -0.09 29.87
CA PHE A 89 6.16 -1.36 29.34
C PHE A 89 7.69 -1.47 29.49
N THR A 90 8.44 -0.41 29.17
CA THR A 90 9.91 -0.45 29.19
C THR A 90 10.49 -0.59 30.60
N SER A 91 9.77 -0.12 31.63
CA SER A 91 10.17 -0.21 33.04
C SER A 91 9.89 -1.57 33.67
N LYS A 92 9.12 -2.45 33.02
CA LYS A 92 8.69 -3.75 33.55
C LYS A 92 9.39 -4.91 32.84
N THR A 93 9.55 -6.04 33.56
CA THR A 93 10.14 -7.28 33.04
C THR A 93 9.36 -8.48 33.58
N GLY A 94 9.54 -9.65 32.95
CA GLY A 94 8.93 -10.89 33.43
C GLY A 94 7.40 -10.78 33.55
N ASP A 95 6.87 -11.34 34.64
CA ASP A 95 5.43 -11.39 34.89
C ASP A 95 4.77 -10.00 34.98
N GLU A 96 5.51 -8.96 35.40
CA GLU A 96 4.99 -7.59 35.46
C GLU A 96 4.76 -7.00 34.08
N LEU A 97 5.65 -7.29 33.13
CA LEU A 97 5.46 -6.90 31.74
C LEU A 97 4.24 -7.62 31.13
N VAL A 98 4.12 -8.93 31.31
CA VAL A 98 2.99 -9.72 30.85
C VAL A 98 1.67 -9.18 31.41
N LYS A 99 1.65 -8.86 32.70
CA LYS A 99 0.48 -8.26 33.35
C LYS A 99 0.14 -6.89 32.75
N GLN A 100 1.13 -6.06 32.44
CA GLN A 100 0.92 -4.77 31.79
C GLN A 100 0.31 -4.96 30.41
N ILE A 101 0.88 -5.82 29.56
CA ILE A 101 0.39 -6.14 28.22
C ILE A 101 -1.09 -6.59 28.29
N LYS A 102 -1.41 -7.48 29.22
CA LYS A 102 -2.78 -8.01 29.38
C LYS A 102 -3.78 -7.01 29.97
N SER A 103 -3.34 -5.91 30.55
CA SER A 103 -4.20 -4.92 31.21
C SER A 103 -4.65 -3.77 30.31
N VAL A 104 -4.08 -3.64 29.13
CA VAL A 104 -4.36 -2.53 28.22
C VAL A 104 -5.26 -2.97 27.05
N GLU A 105 -5.88 -1.99 26.40
CA GLU A 105 -6.63 -2.21 25.16
C GLU A 105 -5.68 -2.55 23.99
N THR A 106 -6.16 -3.28 22.99
CA THR A 106 -5.37 -3.65 21.81
C THR A 106 -4.86 -2.43 21.03
N SER A 107 -5.60 -1.32 21.02
CA SER A 107 -5.17 -0.05 20.45
C SER A 107 -3.88 0.51 21.06
N CYS A 108 -3.65 0.28 22.35
CA CYS A 108 -2.38 0.62 23.00
C CYS A 108 -1.23 -0.25 22.46
N ILE A 109 -1.43 -1.57 22.35
CA ILE A 109 -0.40 -2.46 21.78
C ILE A 109 -0.12 -2.09 20.31
N ASN A 110 -1.14 -1.74 19.53
CA ASN A 110 -0.96 -1.31 18.15
C ASN A 110 -0.08 -0.04 18.02
N SER A 111 -0.13 0.87 19.00
CA SER A 111 0.76 2.04 19.00
C SER A 111 2.25 1.70 19.18
N LEU A 112 2.56 0.49 19.68
CA LEU A 112 3.93 0.04 19.86
C LEU A 112 4.65 -0.30 18.53
N PHE A 113 3.91 -0.57 17.46
CA PHE A 113 4.48 -0.81 16.13
C PHE A 113 5.25 0.40 15.55
N ALA A 114 4.99 1.60 16.03
CA ALA A 114 5.64 2.83 15.58
C ALA A 114 6.85 3.24 16.46
N GLN A 115 7.26 2.43 17.43
CA GLN A 115 8.34 2.79 18.34
C GLN A 115 9.71 2.58 17.70
N THR A 116 10.65 3.48 18.00
CA THR A 116 12.04 3.48 17.52
C THR A 116 13.01 3.81 18.64
N GLY A 117 14.32 3.67 18.40
CA GLY A 117 15.39 4.05 19.33
C GLY A 117 15.30 3.33 20.67
N GLU A 118 15.56 4.06 21.75
CA GLU A 118 15.59 3.49 23.11
C GLU A 118 14.24 2.91 23.56
N ASN A 119 13.12 3.43 23.04
CA ASN A 119 11.81 2.84 23.30
C ASN A 119 11.71 1.44 22.67
N ALA A 120 12.05 1.31 21.38
CA ALA A 120 12.03 0.03 20.68
C ALA A 120 12.94 -1.00 21.39
N LYS A 121 14.15 -0.59 21.76
CA LYS A 121 15.08 -1.42 22.51
C LYS A 121 14.52 -1.87 23.86
N GLY A 122 13.92 -0.94 24.61
CA GLY A 122 13.32 -1.24 25.91
C GLY A 122 12.15 -2.20 25.83
N LEU A 123 11.30 -2.06 24.80
CA LEU A 123 10.13 -2.90 24.55
C LEU A 123 10.50 -4.28 24.05
N PHE A 124 11.35 -4.36 23.00
CA PHE A 124 11.42 -5.51 22.12
C PHE A 124 12.76 -6.26 22.16
N ARG A 125 13.66 -5.95 23.10
CA ARG A 125 14.86 -6.78 23.28
C ARG A 125 14.48 -8.25 23.50
N GLU A 126 15.34 -9.19 23.08
CA GLU A 126 15.05 -10.62 23.04
C GLU A 126 14.46 -11.17 24.35
N GLU A 127 14.98 -10.76 25.52
CA GLU A 127 14.49 -11.22 26.82
C GLU A 127 13.00 -10.89 27.06
N GLN A 128 12.55 -9.70 26.65
CA GLN A 128 11.15 -9.29 26.73
C GLN A 128 10.29 -10.13 25.78
N MET A 129 10.75 -10.28 24.55
CA MET A 129 10.06 -11.09 23.54
C MET A 129 9.94 -12.56 23.97
N VAL A 130 11.01 -13.15 24.54
CA VAL A 130 10.99 -14.52 25.11
C VAL A 130 9.96 -14.64 26.23
N THR A 131 9.94 -13.65 27.13
CA THR A 131 8.97 -13.60 28.21
C THR A 131 7.53 -13.61 27.70
N VAL A 132 7.23 -12.77 26.71
CA VAL A 132 5.87 -12.65 26.15
C VAL A 132 5.52 -13.89 25.31
N ALA A 133 6.49 -14.48 24.59
CA ALA A 133 6.28 -15.73 23.86
C ALA A 133 5.95 -16.92 24.78
N LYS A 134 6.61 -17.01 25.94
CA LYS A 134 6.25 -18.00 26.97
C LYS A 134 4.85 -17.75 27.52
N ALA A 135 4.49 -16.48 27.76
CA ALA A 135 3.15 -16.13 28.19
C ALA A 135 2.05 -16.49 27.16
N LEU A 136 2.37 -16.51 25.85
CA LEU A 136 1.43 -16.99 24.82
C LEU A 136 1.09 -18.48 25.06
N SER A 137 2.08 -19.31 25.40
CA SER A 137 1.83 -20.73 25.73
C SER A 137 0.89 -20.86 26.94
N ASP A 138 1.09 -20.03 27.97
CA ASP A 138 0.28 -20.08 29.19
C ASP A 138 -1.19 -19.65 28.94
N VAL A 139 -1.42 -18.57 28.20
CA VAL A 139 -2.79 -18.12 27.88
C VAL A 139 -3.48 -19.07 26.91
N ALA A 140 -2.74 -19.69 25.99
CA ALA A 140 -3.25 -20.65 25.04
C ALA A 140 -3.70 -21.97 25.69
N ALA A 141 -3.05 -22.40 26.79
CA ALA A 141 -3.41 -23.61 27.52
C ALA A 141 -4.86 -23.59 28.05
N THR A 142 -5.41 -22.40 28.32
CA THR A 142 -6.76 -22.21 28.82
C THR A 142 -7.62 -21.34 27.90
N TYR A 143 -7.26 -21.28 26.63
CA TYR A 143 -7.88 -20.40 25.65
C TYR A 143 -9.39 -20.69 25.49
N PRO A 144 -10.28 -19.71 25.76
CA PRO A 144 -11.73 -19.93 25.78
C PRO A 144 -12.42 -19.75 24.42
N GLY A 145 -11.70 -19.31 23.36
CA GLY A 145 -12.25 -18.96 22.04
C GLY A 145 -12.65 -17.49 21.91
N ASP A 146 -12.17 -16.65 22.84
CA ASP A 146 -12.35 -15.20 22.83
C ASP A 146 -11.16 -14.50 23.52
N ASN A 147 -11.20 -13.15 23.61
CA ASN A 147 -10.09 -12.37 24.19
C ASN A 147 -10.18 -12.17 25.71
N SER A 148 -10.94 -12.97 26.44
CA SER A 148 -11.06 -12.84 27.92
C SER A 148 -9.78 -13.18 28.68
N THR A 149 -8.84 -13.87 28.01
CA THR A 149 -7.49 -14.15 28.52
C THR A 149 -6.43 -13.15 28.05
N SER A 150 -6.81 -12.11 27.28
CA SER A 150 -5.94 -11.12 26.65
C SER A 150 -4.91 -11.75 25.68
N THR A 151 -5.30 -12.82 25.02
CA THR A 151 -4.46 -13.54 24.05
C THR A 151 -4.09 -12.65 22.87
N GLU A 152 -5.02 -11.82 22.40
CA GLU A 152 -4.80 -10.86 21.32
C GLU A 152 -3.67 -9.88 21.61
N GLN A 153 -3.67 -9.27 22.82
CA GLN A 153 -2.62 -8.35 23.25
C GLN A 153 -1.25 -9.01 23.26
N VAL A 154 -1.17 -10.26 23.69
CA VAL A 154 0.08 -11.03 23.72
C VAL A 154 0.59 -11.31 22.30
N VAL A 155 -0.29 -11.74 21.39
CA VAL A 155 0.04 -11.98 19.97
C VAL A 155 0.47 -10.68 19.29
N LEU A 156 -0.29 -9.60 19.46
CA LEU A 156 0.03 -8.29 18.87
C LEU A 156 1.36 -7.73 19.37
N TYR A 157 1.70 -7.90 20.66
CA TYR A 157 2.99 -7.48 21.19
C TYR A 157 4.16 -8.20 20.51
N LEU A 158 4.04 -9.52 20.32
CA LEU A 158 5.05 -10.30 19.59
C LEU A 158 5.18 -9.85 18.14
N ARG A 159 4.04 -9.60 17.47
CA ARG A 159 4.04 -9.06 16.10
C ARG A 159 4.72 -7.69 16.05
N ALA A 160 4.41 -6.78 16.99
CA ALA A 160 5.04 -5.48 17.07
C ALA A 160 6.56 -5.60 17.23
N GLY A 161 7.03 -6.51 18.07
CA GLY A 161 8.45 -6.74 18.26
C GLY A 161 9.16 -7.19 16.98
N TYR A 162 8.61 -8.16 16.26
CA TYR A 162 9.18 -8.60 14.98
C TYR A 162 9.11 -7.51 13.90
N PHE A 163 8.00 -6.76 13.83
CA PHE A 163 7.85 -5.67 12.87
C PHE A 163 8.87 -4.55 13.11
N VAL A 164 9.01 -4.12 14.37
CA VAL A 164 9.95 -3.06 14.73
C VAL A 164 11.40 -3.54 14.55
N GLN A 165 11.72 -4.76 14.90
CA GLN A 165 13.05 -5.34 14.70
C GLN A 165 13.42 -5.40 13.20
N TYR A 166 12.49 -5.78 12.34
CA TYR A 166 12.74 -5.83 10.90
C TYR A 166 13.03 -4.43 10.32
N ASN A 167 12.28 -3.41 10.75
CA ASN A 167 12.42 -2.04 10.23
C ASN A 167 13.54 -1.24 10.91
N HIS A 168 13.87 -1.58 12.17
CA HIS A 168 14.85 -0.90 13.02
C HIS A 168 15.77 -1.91 13.72
N PRO A 169 16.51 -2.74 12.97
CA PRO A 169 17.35 -3.80 13.56
C PRO A 169 18.45 -3.25 14.49
N ASP A 170 18.97 -2.05 14.20
CA ASP A 170 19.98 -1.40 15.02
C ASP A 170 19.45 -0.97 16.40
N ASP A 171 18.15 -0.67 16.49
CA ASP A 171 17.51 -0.29 17.76
C ASP A 171 17.23 -1.51 18.62
N VAL A 172 16.71 -2.59 18.05
CA VAL A 172 16.22 -3.77 18.78
C VAL A 172 17.31 -4.82 18.98
N GLY A 173 18.16 -5.03 17.97
CA GLY A 173 19.14 -6.12 17.91
C GLY A 173 18.60 -7.38 17.23
N GLU A 174 19.43 -8.42 17.23
CA GLU A 174 19.08 -9.71 16.63
C GLU A 174 18.32 -10.60 17.64
N TYR A 175 17.44 -11.45 17.11
CA TYR A 175 16.72 -12.46 17.87
C TYR A 175 17.36 -13.84 17.68
N GLY A 176 17.53 -14.54 18.79
CA GLY A 176 18.21 -15.82 18.84
C GLY A 176 17.27 -17.04 18.93
N PRO A 177 17.86 -18.23 19.07
CA PRO A 177 17.12 -19.49 19.10
C PRO A 177 16.21 -19.66 20.32
N GLU A 178 16.43 -18.92 21.42
CA GLU A 178 15.55 -18.99 22.58
C GLU A 178 14.19 -18.37 22.26
N LEU A 179 14.17 -17.20 21.62
CA LEU A 179 12.92 -16.58 21.18
C LEU A 179 12.21 -17.48 20.16
N LYS A 180 12.94 -18.00 19.16
CA LYS A 180 12.38 -18.93 18.18
C LYS A 180 11.65 -20.08 18.86
N SER A 181 12.31 -20.77 19.80
CA SER A 181 11.71 -21.90 20.51
C SER A 181 10.50 -21.49 21.37
N ALA A 182 10.54 -20.31 21.99
CA ALA A 182 9.43 -19.82 22.80
C ALA A 182 8.21 -19.48 21.95
N VAL A 183 8.41 -18.83 20.80
CA VAL A 183 7.32 -18.51 19.86
C VAL A 183 6.71 -19.78 19.25
N GLN A 184 7.52 -20.75 18.86
CA GLN A 184 7.04 -22.07 18.43
C GLN A 184 6.16 -22.71 19.50
N GLY A 185 6.60 -22.72 20.77
CA GLY A 185 5.81 -23.24 21.87
C GLY A 185 4.46 -22.52 22.06
N GLY A 186 4.46 -21.20 21.93
CA GLY A 186 3.25 -20.37 21.99
C GLY A 186 2.26 -20.66 20.87
N LEU A 187 2.76 -20.69 19.62
CA LEU A 187 1.94 -21.00 18.45
C LEU A 187 1.43 -22.45 18.45
N ASP A 188 2.28 -23.42 18.85
CA ASP A 188 1.87 -24.83 18.99
C ASP A 188 0.73 -24.97 20.02
N ALA A 189 0.83 -24.28 21.16
CA ALA A 189 -0.20 -24.27 22.19
C ALA A 189 -1.50 -23.62 21.69
N PHE A 190 -1.40 -22.48 21.00
CA PHE A 190 -2.57 -21.79 20.47
C PHE A 190 -3.30 -22.61 19.38
N PHE A 191 -2.59 -23.03 18.32
CA PHE A 191 -3.20 -23.81 17.24
C PHE A 191 -3.62 -25.24 17.68
N GLY A 192 -3.03 -25.75 18.77
CA GLY A 192 -3.44 -26.99 19.41
C GLY A 192 -4.67 -26.86 20.32
N SER A 193 -5.08 -25.64 20.66
CA SER A 193 -6.29 -25.43 21.47
C SER A 193 -7.54 -25.89 20.74
N ALA A 194 -8.46 -26.52 21.48
CA ALA A 194 -9.75 -26.95 20.93
C ALA A 194 -10.63 -25.79 20.42
N ARG A 195 -10.32 -24.56 20.83
CA ARG A 195 -11.10 -23.35 20.50
C ARG A 195 -10.45 -22.45 19.45
N ALA A 196 -9.20 -22.73 19.05
CA ALA A 196 -8.46 -21.86 18.14
C ALA A 196 -9.13 -21.62 16.77
N PHE A 197 -9.98 -22.55 16.35
CA PHE A 197 -10.69 -22.48 15.06
C PHE A 197 -12.20 -22.33 15.19
N ASP A 198 -12.70 -21.93 16.37
CA ASP A 198 -14.10 -21.62 16.55
C ASP A 198 -14.51 -20.45 15.64
N VAL A 199 -15.62 -20.58 14.92
CA VAL A 199 -16.06 -19.56 13.95
C VAL A 199 -16.89 -18.50 14.67
N ASN A 200 -16.24 -17.40 15.01
CA ASN A 200 -16.85 -16.21 15.59
C ASN A 200 -15.91 -15.00 15.45
N ASP A 201 -16.45 -13.78 15.66
CA ASP A 201 -15.71 -12.54 15.43
C ASP A 201 -14.48 -12.39 16.34
N LYS A 202 -14.65 -12.72 17.63
CA LYS A 202 -13.58 -12.55 18.64
C LYS A 202 -12.45 -13.55 18.47
N ASN A 203 -12.74 -14.79 18.20
CA ASN A 203 -11.73 -15.79 17.88
C ASN A 203 -11.05 -15.47 16.54
N GLY A 204 -11.84 -15.02 15.55
CA GLY A 204 -11.32 -14.66 14.22
C GLY A 204 -10.23 -13.61 14.28
N GLU A 205 -10.38 -12.57 15.11
CA GLU A 205 -9.39 -11.52 15.32
C GLU A 205 -8.05 -12.10 15.83
N ILE A 206 -8.11 -12.92 16.87
CA ILE A 206 -6.92 -13.56 17.45
C ILE A 206 -6.30 -14.56 16.47
N LEU A 207 -7.13 -15.34 15.77
CA LEU A 207 -6.67 -16.30 14.78
C LEU A 207 -5.98 -15.62 13.60
N ALA A 208 -6.55 -14.52 13.08
CA ALA A 208 -5.95 -13.75 12.00
C ALA A 208 -4.57 -13.19 12.38
N GLU A 209 -4.45 -12.62 13.58
CA GLU A 209 -3.19 -12.10 14.11
C GLU A 209 -2.16 -13.22 14.36
N SER A 210 -2.62 -14.39 14.86
CA SER A 210 -1.76 -15.55 15.09
C SER A 210 -1.22 -16.15 13.79
N VAL A 211 -2.02 -16.13 12.71
CA VAL A 211 -1.56 -16.55 11.36
C VAL A 211 -0.46 -15.62 10.85
N ILE A 212 -0.62 -14.30 11.04
CA ILE A 212 0.45 -13.35 10.67
C ILE A 212 1.68 -13.48 11.59
N LEU A 213 1.51 -13.89 12.86
CA LEU A 213 2.66 -14.15 13.72
C LEU A 213 3.51 -15.32 13.20
N ILE A 214 2.94 -16.31 12.52
CA ILE A 214 3.70 -17.36 11.79
C ILE A 214 4.72 -16.69 10.85
N ASP A 215 4.22 -15.77 10.01
CA ASP A 215 5.06 -15.06 9.05
C ASP A 215 6.06 -14.12 9.74
N SER A 216 5.60 -13.34 10.70
CA SER A 216 6.46 -12.39 11.42
C SER A 216 7.64 -13.06 12.10
N SER A 217 7.47 -14.28 12.60
CA SER A 217 8.51 -15.07 13.28
C SER A 217 9.35 -15.95 12.34
N GLY A 218 9.06 -15.96 11.03
CA GLY A 218 9.75 -16.80 10.03
C GLY A 218 9.43 -18.31 10.16
N GLU A 219 8.31 -18.66 10.78
CA GLU A 219 7.91 -20.06 10.99
C GLU A 219 7.00 -20.63 9.88
N ASN A 220 7.04 -20.01 8.70
CA ASN A 220 6.20 -20.33 7.54
C ASN A 220 6.26 -21.82 7.15
N ALA A 221 7.44 -22.42 7.17
CA ALA A 221 7.62 -23.85 6.89
C ALA A 221 6.92 -24.76 7.92
N ARG A 222 7.10 -24.43 9.21
CA ARG A 222 6.59 -25.24 10.32
C ARG A 222 5.06 -25.34 10.34
N TYR A 223 4.39 -24.23 9.97
CA TYR A 223 2.94 -24.11 10.08
C TYR A 223 2.18 -24.24 8.75
N LEU A 224 2.76 -24.88 7.71
CA LEU A 224 2.05 -25.23 6.47
C LEU A 224 0.77 -26.04 6.70
N ASN A 225 0.73 -26.85 7.78
CA ASN A 225 -0.46 -27.58 8.20
C ASN A 225 -1.60 -26.65 8.62
N ILE A 226 -1.31 -25.49 9.21
CA ILE A 226 -2.32 -24.48 9.58
C ILE A 226 -2.86 -23.78 8.34
N VAL A 227 -1.99 -23.44 7.38
CA VAL A 227 -2.39 -22.94 6.07
C VAL A 227 -3.38 -23.90 5.40
N LYS A 228 -3.00 -25.17 5.27
CA LYS A 228 -3.85 -26.23 4.68
C LYS A 228 -5.18 -26.38 5.43
N LYS A 229 -5.13 -26.32 6.77
CA LYS A 229 -6.33 -26.45 7.61
C LYS A 229 -7.31 -25.28 7.36
N LEU A 230 -6.86 -24.05 7.32
CA LEU A 230 -7.71 -22.88 7.10
C LEU A 230 -8.33 -22.89 5.70
N LEU A 231 -7.54 -23.22 4.66
CA LEU A 231 -8.06 -23.36 3.30
C LEU A 231 -9.13 -24.47 3.20
N THR A 232 -8.94 -25.60 3.89
CA THR A 232 -9.89 -26.72 3.86
C THR A 232 -11.14 -26.47 4.72
N SER A 233 -11.02 -25.67 5.78
CA SER A 233 -12.12 -25.41 6.73
C SER A 233 -13.01 -24.25 6.34
N TYR A 234 -12.61 -23.42 5.37
CA TYR A 234 -13.39 -22.28 4.95
C TYR A 234 -14.72 -22.73 4.31
N ASP A 235 -15.79 -22.16 4.80
CA ASP A 235 -17.13 -22.27 4.22
C ASP A 235 -17.92 -20.96 4.46
N SER A 236 -19.18 -20.90 4.02
CA SER A 236 -20.02 -19.69 4.14
C SER A 236 -20.28 -19.22 5.58
N SER A 237 -20.03 -20.05 6.60
CA SER A 237 -20.17 -19.62 8.01
C SER A 237 -19.10 -18.60 8.41
N TYR A 238 -17.96 -18.57 7.71
CA TYR A 238 -16.90 -17.58 7.91
C TYR A 238 -17.32 -16.18 7.44
N ASP A 239 -18.20 -16.11 6.46
CA ASP A 239 -18.58 -14.88 5.75
C ASP A 239 -19.25 -13.81 6.60
N ASP A 240 -19.86 -14.21 7.72
CA ASP A 240 -20.48 -13.29 8.67
C ASP A 240 -19.45 -12.58 9.56
N PHE A 241 -18.20 -13.08 9.59
CA PHE A 241 -17.14 -12.62 10.47
C PHE A 241 -15.91 -12.17 9.66
N TYR A 242 -15.71 -10.87 9.56
CA TYR A 242 -14.59 -10.31 8.81
C TYR A 242 -13.25 -10.96 9.19
N TRP A 243 -12.99 -11.11 10.49
CA TRP A 243 -11.72 -11.63 10.97
C TRP A 243 -11.53 -13.12 10.67
N MET A 244 -12.59 -13.90 10.57
CA MET A 244 -12.49 -15.29 10.12
C MET A 244 -12.09 -15.36 8.64
N VAL A 245 -12.67 -14.51 7.79
CA VAL A 245 -12.29 -14.36 6.38
C VAL A 245 -10.85 -13.84 6.27
N ALA A 246 -10.47 -12.87 7.10
CA ALA A 246 -9.11 -12.35 7.16
C ALA A 246 -8.10 -13.42 7.58
N ALA A 247 -8.43 -14.30 8.53
CA ALA A 247 -7.56 -15.41 8.93
C ALA A 247 -7.26 -16.36 7.76
N VAL A 248 -8.25 -16.68 6.93
CA VAL A 248 -8.05 -17.46 5.70
C VAL A 248 -7.15 -16.71 4.73
N ASN A 249 -7.44 -15.43 4.48
CA ASN A 249 -6.66 -14.62 3.54
C ASN A 249 -5.20 -14.44 3.99
N ASN A 250 -4.94 -14.34 5.29
CA ASN A 250 -3.60 -14.20 5.85
C ASN A 250 -2.72 -15.43 5.59
N THR A 251 -3.30 -16.60 5.29
CA THR A 251 -2.52 -17.77 4.85
C THR A 251 -1.73 -17.50 3.57
N TYR A 252 -2.27 -16.67 2.68
CA TYR A 252 -1.56 -16.28 1.45
C TYR A 252 -0.35 -15.39 1.74
N THR A 253 -0.39 -14.56 2.80
CA THR A 253 0.78 -13.80 3.26
C THR A 253 1.88 -14.76 3.76
N VAL A 254 1.49 -15.79 4.51
CA VAL A 254 2.44 -16.84 4.96
C VAL A 254 3.09 -17.54 3.77
N LEU A 255 2.34 -17.85 2.71
CA LEU A 255 2.88 -18.46 1.48
C LEU A 255 3.77 -17.47 0.73
N PHE A 256 3.29 -16.26 0.47
CA PHE A 256 4.00 -15.21 -0.26
C PHE A 256 5.38 -14.92 0.32
N ARG A 257 5.47 -14.73 1.63
CA ARG A 257 6.74 -14.44 2.30
C ARG A 257 7.60 -15.69 2.49
N GLY A 258 6.96 -16.86 2.57
CA GLY A 258 7.65 -18.15 2.64
C GLY A 258 8.60 -18.39 1.48
N HIS A 259 8.32 -17.88 0.28
CA HIS A 259 9.20 -18.02 -0.88
C HIS A 259 10.62 -17.48 -0.69
N TYR A 260 10.82 -16.58 0.27
CA TYR A 260 12.13 -16.00 0.62
C TYR A 260 12.87 -16.79 1.72
N LEU A 261 12.27 -17.89 2.20
CA LEU A 261 12.83 -18.75 3.26
C LEU A 261 13.19 -20.12 2.66
N PRO A 262 14.48 -20.49 2.59
CA PRO A 262 14.90 -21.76 1.99
C PRO A 262 14.24 -23.00 2.62
N GLU A 263 14.03 -22.99 3.93
CA GLU A 263 13.36 -24.06 4.66
C GLU A 263 11.88 -24.21 4.27
N PHE A 264 11.20 -23.12 3.90
CA PHE A 264 9.82 -23.20 3.42
C PHE A 264 9.74 -23.88 2.05
N VAL A 265 10.61 -23.48 1.12
CA VAL A 265 10.66 -24.10 -0.22
C VAL A 265 10.93 -25.60 -0.08
N SER A 266 11.93 -25.98 0.73
CA SER A 266 12.27 -27.39 0.98
C SER A 266 11.12 -28.17 1.63
N ALA A 267 10.33 -27.55 2.51
CA ALA A 267 9.16 -28.18 3.11
C ALA A 267 8.05 -28.46 2.09
N VAL A 268 7.84 -27.52 1.14
CA VAL A 268 6.85 -27.70 0.04
C VAL A 268 7.35 -28.74 -0.97
N GLU A 269 8.64 -28.81 -1.26
CA GLU A 269 9.22 -29.87 -2.08
C GLU A 269 9.02 -31.25 -1.47
N ALA A 270 9.16 -31.37 -0.15
CA ALA A 270 8.96 -32.63 0.58
C ALA A 270 7.47 -33.04 0.69
N ASP A 271 6.57 -32.06 0.82
CA ASP A 271 5.11 -32.29 0.84
C ASP A 271 4.38 -31.20 0.01
N PRO A 272 4.19 -31.46 -1.31
CA PRO A 272 3.56 -30.49 -2.21
C PRO A 272 2.02 -30.40 -2.06
N SER A 273 1.42 -31.00 -1.04
CA SER A 273 -0.04 -31.02 -0.86
C SER A 273 -0.67 -29.64 -0.68
N VAL A 274 0.11 -28.62 -0.26
CA VAL A 274 -0.37 -27.23 -0.22
C VAL A 274 -0.71 -26.71 -1.62
N LEU A 275 0.02 -27.13 -2.67
CA LEU A 275 -0.22 -26.74 -4.06
C LEU A 275 -1.58 -27.23 -4.56
N THR A 276 -1.88 -28.53 -4.29
CA THR A 276 -3.20 -29.07 -4.62
C THR A 276 -4.30 -28.45 -3.77
N GLY A 277 -4.03 -28.14 -2.50
CA GLY A 277 -4.95 -27.42 -1.61
C GLY A 277 -5.33 -26.03 -2.13
N LEU A 278 -4.37 -25.28 -2.68
CA LEU A 278 -4.63 -23.97 -3.31
C LEU A 278 -5.50 -24.09 -4.56
N ARG A 279 -5.22 -25.06 -5.43
CA ARG A 279 -6.03 -25.35 -6.60
C ARG A 279 -7.46 -25.75 -6.20
N ASP A 280 -7.58 -26.68 -5.25
CA ASP A 280 -8.87 -27.18 -4.77
C ASP A 280 -9.71 -26.05 -4.17
N PHE A 281 -9.09 -25.17 -3.37
CA PHE A 281 -9.76 -24.00 -2.83
C PHE A 281 -10.28 -23.07 -3.94
N ALA A 282 -9.43 -22.72 -4.91
CA ALA A 282 -9.82 -21.82 -6.00
C ALA A 282 -10.99 -22.42 -6.83
N VAL A 283 -10.96 -23.71 -7.13
CA VAL A 283 -12.02 -24.40 -7.89
C VAL A 283 -13.31 -24.54 -7.08
N ALA A 284 -13.21 -24.88 -5.78
CA ALA A 284 -14.38 -25.01 -4.92
C ALA A 284 -15.11 -23.67 -4.67
N HIS A 285 -14.41 -22.55 -4.78
CA HIS A 285 -14.92 -21.22 -4.45
C HIS A 285 -14.97 -20.25 -5.65
N LEU A 286 -15.22 -20.77 -6.86
CA LEU A 286 -15.43 -19.96 -8.08
C LEU A 286 -16.65 -19.02 -7.96
N ASP A 287 -17.60 -19.32 -7.08
CA ASP A 287 -18.77 -18.49 -6.76
C ASP A 287 -18.40 -17.17 -6.07
N LEU A 288 -17.27 -17.11 -5.37
CA LEU A 288 -16.77 -15.87 -4.77
C LEU A 288 -16.26 -14.87 -5.82
N LEU A 289 -15.85 -15.34 -7.00
CA LEU A 289 -15.35 -14.48 -8.08
C LEU A 289 -16.48 -13.57 -8.60
N GLY A 290 -16.15 -12.30 -8.81
CA GLY A 290 -17.14 -11.26 -9.15
C GLY A 290 -17.88 -10.69 -7.94
N THR A 291 -17.50 -11.08 -6.71
CA THR A 291 -18.01 -10.52 -5.45
C THR A 291 -16.94 -9.71 -4.72
N ASP A 292 -17.31 -9.07 -3.62
CA ASP A 292 -16.37 -8.38 -2.71
C ASP A 292 -15.32 -9.32 -2.06
N LYS A 293 -15.53 -10.66 -2.13
CA LYS A 293 -14.63 -11.70 -1.63
C LYS A 293 -13.83 -12.40 -2.74
N ALA A 294 -13.85 -11.88 -3.96
CA ALA A 294 -13.12 -12.47 -5.08
C ALA A 294 -11.63 -12.68 -4.78
N TYR A 295 -11.06 -11.84 -3.90
CA TYR A 295 -9.64 -11.93 -3.49
C TYR A 295 -9.29 -13.27 -2.84
N LEU A 296 -10.20 -13.99 -2.20
CA LEU A 296 -9.91 -15.29 -1.61
C LEU A 296 -9.52 -16.32 -2.68
N ALA A 297 -10.35 -16.49 -3.71
CA ALA A 297 -10.08 -17.43 -4.78
C ALA A 297 -8.96 -16.96 -5.72
N SER A 298 -8.88 -15.65 -6.01
CA SER A 298 -7.84 -15.12 -6.88
C SER A 298 -6.46 -15.17 -6.23
N ASN A 299 -6.34 -14.88 -4.93
CA ASN A 299 -5.08 -15.05 -4.20
C ASN A 299 -4.63 -16.53 -4.17
N ALA A 300 -5.57 -17.48 -3.98
CA ALA A 300 -5.23 -18.90 -4.03
C ALA A 300 -4.59 -19.28 -5.38
N GLY A 301 -5.17 -18.81 -6.49
CA GLY A 301 -4.61 -19.04 -7.81
C GLY A 301 -3.28 -18.33 -8.03
N ARG A 302 -3.16 -17.09 -7.60
CA ARG A 302 -1.92 -16.30 -7.68
C ARG A 302 -0.79 -16.96 -6.88
N GLU A 303 -1.05 -17.34 -5.64
CA GLU A 303 -0.03 -17.96 -4.80
C GLU A 303 0.32 -19.38 -5.30
N LEU A 304 -0.61 -20.14 -5.89
CA LEU A 304 -0.27 -21.36 -6.61
C LEU A 304 0.70 -21.08 -7.76
N GLY A 305 0.37 -20.10 -8.61
CA GLY A 305 1.22 -19.72 -9.75
C GLY A 305 2.59 -19.21 -9.33
N ARG A 306 2.70 -18.54 -8.18
CA ARG A 306 3.96 -18.02 -7.64
C ARG A 306 4.99 -19.12 -7.38
N PHE A 307 4.59 -20.35 -7.11
CA PHE A 307 5.52 -21.47 -6.97
C PHE A 307 6.26 -21.83 -8.26
N LEU A 308 5.85 -21.31 -9.44
CA LEU A 308 6.61 -21.44 -10.69
C LEU A 308 8.00 -20.77 -10.64
N GLN A 309 8.28 -19.91 -9.65
CA GLN A 309 9.62 -19.36 -9.46
C GLN A 309 10.66 -20.42 -9.03
N HIS A 310 10.22 -21.58 -8.53
CA HIS A 310 11.08 -22.67 -8.08
C HIS A 310 11.11 -23.79 -9.12
N ASP A 311 12.24 -23.96 -9.78
CA ASP A 311 12.40 -24.91 -10.87
C ASP A 311 12.03 -26.35 -10.48
N THR A 312 12.30 -26.73 -9.25
CA THR A 312 11.97 -28.07 -8.68
C THR A 312 10.47 -28.33 -8.55
N LEU A 313 9.65 -27.28 -8.47
CA LEU A 313 8.20 -27.37 -8.33
C LEU A 313 7.43 -27.13 -9.62
N LYS A 314 8.08 -26.63 -10.70
CA LYS A 314 7.42 -26.29 -11.97
C LYS A 314 6.60 -27.42 -12.55
N ASP A 315 7.13 -28.64 -12.57
CA ASP A 315 6.42 -29.78 -13.15
C ASP A 315 5.14 -30.15 -12.38
N THR A 316 5.11 -29.86 -11.08
CA THR A 316 3.91 -30.05 -10.24
C THR A 316 2.92 -28.90 -10.41
N VAL A 317 3.41 -27.65 -10.52
CA VAL A 317 2.56 -26.45 -10.56
C VAL A 317 1.93 -26.22 -11.94
N ARG A 318 2.67 -26.47 -13.03
CA ARG A 318 2.20 -26.24 -14.41
C ARG A 318 0.82 -26.81 -14.71
N PRO A 319 0.54 -28.10 -14.45
CA PRO A 319 -0.78 -28.67 -14.72
C PRO A 319 -1.88 -28.04 -13.85
N LEU A 320 -1.58 -27.69 -12.60
CA LEU A 320 -2.54 -27.05 -11.69
C LEU A 320 -2.86 -25.62 -12.13
N ALA A 321 -1.86 -24.85 -12.53
CA ALA A 321 -2.04 -23.49 -13.05
C ALA A 321 -2.86 -23.50 -14.36
N LYS A 322 -2.57 -24.42 -15.27
CA LYS A 322 -3.32 -24.62 -16.51
C LYS A 322 -4.78 -25.00 -16.25
N GLU A 323 -5.05 -25.83 -15.25
CA GLU A 323 -6.40 -26.18 -14.83
C GLU A 323 -7.17 -24.93 -14.33
N LEU A 324 -6.57 -24.09 -13.50
CA LEU A 324 -7.20 -22.84 -13.02
C LEU A 324 -7.49 -21.86 -14.16
N LEU A 325 -6.58 -21.70 -15.12
CA LEU A 325 -6.80 -20.91 -16.32
C LEU A 325 -7.96 -21.47 -17.16
N GLY A 326 -8.14 -22.80 -17.21
CA GLY A 326 -9.26 -23.43 -17.88
C GLY A 326 -10.62 -23.25 -17.17
N HIS A 327 -10.62 -22.98 -15.86
CA HIS A 327 -11.82 -22.69 -15.07
C HIS A 327 -12.20 -21.20 -15.02
N SER A 328 -11.38 -20.34 -15.62
CA SER A 328 -11.54 -18.88 -15.55
C SER A 328 -11.36 -18.23 -16.92
N LYS A 329 -11.76 -16.96 -17.04
CA LYS A 329 -11.68 -16.18 -18.29
C LYS A 329 -11.15 -14.79 -18.04
N ILE A 330 -10.56 -14.20 -19.09
CA ILE A 330 -9.91 -12.91 -19.04
C ILE A 330 -10.86 -11.73 -18.78
N ASP A 331 -12.13 -11.81 -19.18
CA ASP A 331 -13.08 -10.68 -19.24
C ASP A 331 -14.47 -10.98 -18.68
N ASP A 332 -14.60 -11.99 -17.82
CA ASP A 332 -15.86 -12.29 -17.12
C ASP A 332 -15.69 -12.21 -15.59
N ARG A 333 -16.72 -12.62 -14.85
CA ARG A 333 -16.69 -12.60 -13.38
C ARG A 333 -15.53 -13.39 -12.75
N THR A 334 -14.88 -14.28 -13.51
CA THR A 334 -13.75 -15.10 -13.06
C THR A 334 -12.38 -14.47 -13.37
N ALA A 335 -12.37 -13.28 -13.92
CA ALA A 335 -11.17 -12.60 -14.40
C ALA A 335 -10.08 -12.42 -13.34
N ALA A 336 -10.46 -12.15 -12.09
CA ALA A 336 -9.49 -11.99 -11.01
C ALA A 336 -8.63 -13.26 -10.79
N LEU A 337 -9.21 -14.45 -10.95
CA LEU A 337 -8.48 -15.71 -10.91
C LEU A 337 -7.60 -15.88 -12.14
N TRP A 338 -8.18 -15.68 -13.34
CA TRP A 338 -7.44 -15.82 -14.61
C TRP A 338 -6.21 -14.90 -14.64
N VAL A 339 -6.39 -13.62 -14.34
CA VAL A 339 -5.32 -12.63 -14.35
C VAL A 339 -4.27 -12.95 -13.31
N GLY A 340 -4.68 -13.34 -12.10
CA GLY A 340 -3.76 -13.69 -11.02
C GLY A 340 -2.83 -14.84 -11.38
N VAL A 341 -3.37 -15.90 -12.01
CA VAL A 341 -2.57 -17.06 -12.48
C VAL A 341 -1.75 -16.68 -13.70
N ALA A 342 -2.35 -16.01 -14.70
CA ALA A 342 -1.66 -15.63 -15.94
C ALA A 342 -0.46 -14.71 -15.68
N GLU A 343 -0.58 -13.76 -14.73
CA GLU A 343 0.53 -12.91 -14.34
C GLU A 343 1.71 -13.70 -13.76
N MET A 344 1.44 -14.73 -12.96
CA MET A 344 2.50 -15.57 -12.40
C MET A 344 3.15 -16.46 -13.47
N THR A 345 2.38 -16.93 -14.47
CA THR A 345 2.95 -17.68 -15.60
C THR A 345 3.81 -16.78 -16.49
N ASP A 346 3.41 -15.51 -16.72
CA ASP A 346 4.21 -14.55 -17.49
C ASP A 346 5.49 -14.14 -16.76
N GLU A 347 5.44 -14.03 -15.44
CA GLU A 347 6.60 -13.64 -14.62
C GLU A 347 7.63 -14.78 -14.47
N PHE A 348 7.18 -16.01 -14.19
CA PHE A 348 8.08 -17.08 -13.76
C PHE A 348 8.24 -18.25 -14.74
N ASP A 349 7.40 -18.33 -15.77
CA ASP A 349 7.42 -19.45 -16.73
C ASP A 349 7.05 -19.00 -18.15
N LYS A 350 7.47 -17.81 -18.52
CA LYS A 350 7.11 -17.10 -19.77
C LYS A 350 7.37 -17.90 -21.05
N ASP A 351 8.43 -18.69 -21.07
CA ASP A 351 8.79 -19.53 -22.23
C ASP A 351 7.72 -20.58 -22.54
N ASN A 352 6.87 -20.92 -21.57
CA ASN A 352 5.75 -21.84 -21.71
C ASN A 352 4.40 -21.16 -21.92
N CYS A 353 4.38 -19.85 -22.22
CA CYS A 353 3.14 -19.07 -22.36
C CYS A 353 2.14 -19.66 -23.37
N ALA A 354 2.63 -20.33 -24.44
CA ALA A 354 1.77 -20.98 -25.42
C ALA A 354 0.98 -22.16 -24.84
N ASP A 355 1.55 -22.88 -23.86
CA ASP A 355 0.90 -23.99 -23.19
C ASP A 355 -0.21 -23.54 -22.22
N TYR A 356 -0.05 -22.34 -21.66
CA TYR A 356 -1.02 -21.67 -20.80
C TYR A 356 -2.05 -20.83 -21.56
N ASP A 357 -1.82 -20.55 -22.85
CA ASP A 357 -2.54 -19.53 -23.62
C ASP A 357 -2.47 -18.13 -22.98
N THR A 358 -1.26 -17.72 -22.54
CA THR A 358 -1.01 -16.42 -21.86
C THR A 358 0.07 -15.57 -22.56
N CYS A 359 0.49 -15.92 -23.77
CA CYS A 359 1.47 -15.14 -24.53
C CYS A 359 0.95 -13.71 -24.80
N ASN A 360 1.86 -12.73 -24.77
CA ASN A 360 1.54 -11.29 -24.93
C ASN A 360 0.46 -10.85 -23.94
N LEU A 361 0.65 -11.18 -22.66
CA LEU A 361 -0.37 -11.06 -21.63
C LEU A 361 -0.96 -9.64 -21.53
N LYS A 362 -0.10 -8.61 -21.51
CA LYS A 362 -0.55 -7.21 -21.36
C LYS A 362 -1.39 -6.75 -22.56
N GLU A 363 -0.94 -7.03 -23.75
CA GLU A 363 -1.66 -6.71 -24.98
C GLU A 363 -3.02 -7.41 -25.03
N ARG A 364 -3.05 -8.70 -24.70
CA ARG A 364 -4.31 -9.48 -24.64
C ARG A 364 -5.30 -8.92 -23.62
N ILE A 365 -4.83 -8.57 -22.42
CA ILE A 365 -5.70 -7.98 -21.40
C ILE A 365 -6.22 -6.62 -21.90
N ARG A 366 -5.34 -5.78 -22.45
CA ARG A 366 -5.72 -4.47 -22.96
C ARG A 366 -6.81 -4.59 -24.03
N GLU A 367 -6.63 -5.45 -25.02
CA GLU A 367 -7.58 -5.70 -26.11
C GLU A 367 -8.91 -6.31 -25.62
N ALA A 368 -8.84 -7.24 -24.65
CA ALA A 368 -10.03 -7.89 -24.11
C ALA A 368 -10.87 -6.96 -23.23
N VAL A 369 -10.23 -6.02 -22.51
CA VAL A 369 -10.87 -5.26 -21.43
C VAL A 369 -11.12 -3.80 -21.83
N LEU A 370 -10.15 -3.10 -22.40
CA LEU A 370 -10.23 -1.67 -22.70
C LEU A 370 -10.77 -1.46 -24.12
N LYS A 371 -12.07 -1.65 -24.31
CA LYS A 371 -12.75 -1.67 -25.63
C LYS A 371 -13.25 -0.31 -26.10
N VAL A 372 -13.33 0.68 -25.20
CA VAL A 372 -13.80 2.03 -25.51
C VAL A 372 -12.59 2.92 -25.75
N GLU A 373 -12.56 3.61 -26.88
CA GLU A 373 -11.56 4.64 -27.19
C GLU A 373 -12.28 5.93 -27.59
N HIS A 374 -11.94 7.03 -26.92
CA HIS A 374 -12.52 8.34 -27.19
C HIS A 374 -11.44 9.42 -27.17
N THR A 375 -11.41 10.26 -28.20
CA THR A 375 -10.46 11.38 -28.30
C THR A 375 -11.16 12.68 -27.92
N CYS A 376 -10.79 13.24 -26.77
CA CYS A 376 -11.30 14.54 -26.31
C CYS A 376 -10.65 15.70 -27.08
N ALA A 377 -9.34 15.59 -27.31
CA ALA A 377 -8.51 16.55 -28.03
C ALA A 377 -7.30 15.81 -28.63
N PRO A 378 -6.54 16.41 -29.55
CA PRO A 378 -5.31 15.77 -30.07
C PRO A 378 -4.32 15.31 -28.99
N THR A 379 -4.35 15.95 -27.84
CA THR A 379 -3.47 15.71 -26.70
C THR A 379 -4.13 14.94 -25.56
N LEU A 380 -5.41 14.56 -25.69
CA LEU A 380 -6.17 13.93 -24.61
C LEU A 380 -7.04 12.79 -25.12
N LYS A 381 -6.71 11.57 -24.73
CA LYS A 381 -7.43 10.35 -25.11
C LYS A 381 -7.97 9.65 -23.86
N ILE A 382 -9.20 9.15 -23.94
CA ILE A 382 -9.79 8.24 -22.96
C ILE A 382 -9.81 6.83 -23.53
N VAL A 383 -9.35 5.86 -22.77
CA VAL A 383 -9.46 4.43 -23.04
C VAL A 383 -10.19 3.79 -21.87
N ALA A 384 -11.28 3.07 -22.11
CA ALA A 384 -12.10 2.58 -21.02
C ALA A 384 -12.66 1.18 -21.23
N GLN A 385 -13.07 0.56 -20.14
CA GLN A 385 -13.74 -0.74 -20.16
C GLN A 385 -15.20 -0.61 -20.60
N ALA A 386 -15.94 0.37 -20.08
CA ALA A 386 -17.39 0.46 -20.27
C ALA A 386 -18.01 1.86 -20.13
N LEU A 387 -17.30 2.95 -20.39
CA LEU A 387 -17.88 4.30 -20.34
C LEU A 387 -18.91 4.51 -21.44
N THR A 388 -20.06 5.08 -21.10
CA THR A 388 -21.06 5.54 -22.06
C THR A 388 -20.61 6.81 -22.79
N ASP A 389 -21.22 7.13 -23.95
CA ASP A 389 -20.91 8.34 -24.72
C ASP A 389 -21.13 9.62 -23.89
N ASP A 390 -22.16 9.66 -23.05
CA ASP A 390 -22.43 10.79 -22.15
C ASP A 390 -21.33 10.95 -21.09
N GLN A 391 -20.87 9.86 -20.50
CA GLN A 391 -19.78 9.89 -19.52
C GLN A 391 -18.45 10.32 -20.16
N GLN A 392 -18.15 9.82 -21.36
CA GLN A 392 -16.97 10.23 -22.13
C GLN A 392 -17.02 11.74 -22.44
N SER A 393 -18.16 12.24 -22.92
CA SER A 393 -18.36 13.66 -23.22
C SER A 393 -18.25 14.55 -21.98
N ALA A 394 -18.81 14.10 -20.85
CA ALA A 394 -18.74 14.80 -19.57
C ALA A 394 -17.29 14.87 -19.04
N ALA A 395 -16.56 13.76 -19.12
CA ALA A 395 -15.15 13.71 -18.73
C ALA A 395 -14.30 14.65 -19.61
N CYS A 396 -14.45 14.59 -20.92
CA CYS A 396 -13.75 15.51 -21.83
C CYS A 396 -14.04 16.99 -21.52
N THR A 397 -15.30 17.33 -21.30
CA THR A 397 -15.71 18.69 -20.95
C THR A 397 -15.07 19.14 -19.64
N SER A 398 -15.06 18.26 -18.64
CA SER A 398 -14.45 18.54 -17.33
C SER A 398 -12.94 18.79 -17.45
N LEU A 399 -12.22 17.88 -18.12
CA LEU A 399 -10.77 17.99 -18.24
C LEU A 399 -10.33 19.21 -19.04
N LEU A 400 -10.94 19.45 -20.22
CA LEU A 400 -10.62 20.62 -21.05
C LEU A 400 -11.00 21.94 -20.40
N GLY A 401 -12.05 21.97 -19.57
CA GLY A 401 -12.41 23.13 -18.77
C GLY A 401 -11.41 23.41 -17.63
N GLN A 402 -10.88 22.35 -17.04
CA GLN A 402 -9.91 22.45 -15.94
C GLN A 402 -8.58 23.05 -16.39
N ASP A 403 -8.14 22.83 -17.64
CA ASP A 403 -6.94 23.47 -18.18
C ASP A 403 -6.94 24.97 -17.97
N LYS A 404 -8.02 25.64 -18.39
CA LYS A 404 -8.15 27.09 -18.25
C LYS A 404 -8.13 27.53 -16.78
N PHE A 405 -8.79 26.76 -15.91
CA PHE A 405 -8.80 27.04 -14.47
C PHE A 405 -7.40 26.93 -13.88
N PHE A 406 -6.69 25.84 -14.16
CA PHE A 406 -5.33 25.57 -13.69
C PHE A 406 -4.38 26.70 -14.08
N HIS A 407 -4.27 27.02 -15.38
CA HIS A 407 -3.42 28.11 -15.88
C HIS A 407 -3.78 29.47 -15.28
N GLY A 408 -5.05 29.71 -14.97
CA GLY A 408 -5.51 30.90 -14.27
C GLY A 408 -5.01 31.00 -12.82
N VAL A 409 -4.81 29.87 -12.15
CA VAL A 409 -4.28 29.80 -10.78
C VAL A 409 -2.77 29.95 -10.78
N VAL A 410 -2.05 29.12 -11.53
CA VAL A 410 -0.57 29.04 -11.46
C VAL A 410 0.13 30.10 -12.29
N LYS A 411 -0.56 30.69 -13.30
CA LYS A 411 -0.06 31.75 -14.16
C LYS A 411 1.28 31.40 -14.81
N ASP A 412 1.39 30.16 -15.31
CA ASP A 412 2.57 29.69 -16.01
C ASP A 412 2.78 30.40 -17.36
N SER A 413 3.90 30.15 -17.99
CA SER A 413 4.24 30.65 -19.33
C SER A 413 4.43 29.54 -20.37
N GLY A 414 3.91 28.36 -20.08
CA GLY A 414 4.05 27.14 -20.89
C GLY A 414 4.74 26.02 -20.09
N PRO A 415 4.93 24.85 -20.73
CA PRO A 415 5.56 23.71 -20.10
C PRO A 415 6.93 24.02 -19.50
N VAL A 416 7.30 23.30 -18.45
CA VAL A 416 8.66 23.36 -17.89
C VAL A 416 9.67 22.91 -18.93
N LYS A 417 10.91 23.35 -18.78
CA LYS A 417 11.97 23.05 -19.73
C LYS A 417 12.17 21.54 -19.84
N ASP A 418 12.34 21.05 -21.05
CA ASP A 418 12.62 19.65 -21.40
C ASP A 418 11.43 18.70 -21.09
N ASP A 419 10.20 19.22 -20.86
CA ASP A 419 9.01 18.40 -20.77
C ASP A 419 8.44 18.05 -22.14
N HIS A 420 8.28 16.75 -22.42
CA HIS A 420 7.71 16.17 -23.62
C HIS A 420 6.39 15.43 -23.38
N ASN A 421 5.73 15.66 -22.25
CA ASN A 421 4.43 15.10 -21.91
C ASN A 421 3.28 15.82 -22.66
N ASP A 422 3.37 15.85 -23.99
CA ASP A 422 2.45 16.60 -24.84
C ASP A 422 1.04 16.02 -24.93
N ALA A 423 0.84 14.79 -24.48
CA ALA A 423 -0.44 14.10 -24.50
C ALA A 423 -0.66 13.29 -23.22
N LEU A 424 -1.91 13.03 -22.88
CA LEU A 424 -2.34 12.21 -21.75
C LEU A 424 -3.29 11.11 -22.22
N GLU A 425 -3.10 9.88 -21.73
CA GLU A 425 -4.09 8.82 -21.85
C GLU A 425 -4.78 8.60 -20.49
N VAL A 426 -6.10 8.76 -20.47
CA VAL A 426 -6.95 8.46 -19.31
C VAL A 426 -7.48 7.04 -19.46
N VAL A 427 -7.15 6.15 -18.53
CA VAL A 427 -7.56 4.75 -18.52
C VAL A 427 -8.61 4.52 -17.44
N VAL A 428 -9.79 4.02 -17.82
CA VAL A 428 -10.91 3.88 -16.89
C VAL A 428 -11.45 2.45 -16.86
N PHE A 429 -11.31 1.81 -15.71
CA PHE A 429 -11.94 0.51 -15.46
C PHE A 429 -13.39 0.67 -14.99
N HIS A 430 -14.22 -0.33 -15.22
CA HIS A 430 -15.65 -0.25 -14.93
C HIS A 430 -15.96 -0.23 -13.42
N SER A 431 -15.07 -0.78 -12.60
CA SER A 431 -15.24 -0.85 -11.15
C SER A 431 -13.91 -0.90 -10.40
N SER A 432 -13.95 -0.66 -9.09
CA SER A 432 -12.80 -0.87 -8.20
C SER A 432 -12.30 -2.33 -8.24
N LEU A 433 -13.18 -3.32 -8.45
CA LEU A 433 -12.79 -4.71 -8.60
C LEU A 433 -12.01 -4.93 -9.89
N ASP A 434 -12.47 -4.36 -11.01
CA ASP A 434 -11.79 -4.46 -12.30
C ASP A 434 -10.43 -3.72 -12.26
N TYR A 435 -10.39 -2.54 -11.66
CA TYR A 435 -9.14 -1.81 -11.45
C TYR A 435 -8.11 -2.67 -10.71
N ARG A 436 -8.50 -3.29 -9.57
CA ARG A 436 -7.63 -4.17 -8.81
C ARG A 436 -7.24 -5.45 -9.56
N THR A 437 -8.11 -5.92 -10.46
CA THR A 437 -7.86 -7.12 -11.27
C THR A 437 -6.83 -6.85 -12.35
N TYR A 438 -6.95 -5.75 -13.09
CA TYR A 438 -6.21 -5.54 -14.34
C TYR A 438 -5.09 -4.52 -14.25
N ALA A 439 -5.27 -3.44 -13.48
CA ALA A 439 -4.34 -2.30 -13.53
C ALA A 439 -2.93 -2.69 -13.08
N GLY A 440 -2.81 -3.56 -12.07
CA GLY A 440 -1.52 -4.04 -11.61
C GLY A 440 -0.72 -4.76 -12.70
N VAL A 441 -1.37 -5.61 -13.49
CA VAL A 441 -0.71 -6.37 -14.58
C VAL A 441 -0.41 -5.47 -15.78
N LEU A 442 -1.35 -4.61 -16.17
CA LEU A 442 -1.18 -3.74 -17.33
C LEU A 442 -0.10 -2.69 -17.12
N PHE A 443 -0.10 -2.03 -15.96
CA PHE A 443 0.70 -0.84 -15.70
C PHE A 443 1.79 -1.05 -14.65
N GLY A 444 1.83 -2.21 -13.98
CA GLY A 444 2.81 -2.50 -12.92
C GLY A 444 2.59 -1.68 -11.64
N ILE A 445 1.38 -1.23 -11.37
CA ILE A 445 1.06 -0.36 -10.23
C ILE A 445 0.50 -1.15 -9.04
N ASP A 446 0.62 -0.58 -7.84
CA ASP A 446 -0.15 -1.00 -6.69
C ASP A 446 -1.61 -0.54 -6.86
N THR A 447 -2.57 -1.38 -6.51
CA THR A 447 -4.00 -1.16 -6.70
C THR A 447 -4.77 -1.01 -5.39
N ASN A 448 -4.08 -0.73 -4.28
CA ASN A 448 -4.71 -0.42 -2.98
C ASN A 448 -5.27 1.01 -2.88
N ASN A 449 -5.19 1.76 -3.97
CA ASN A 449 -5.56 3.17 -4.09
C ASN A 449 -6.82 3.37 -4.93
N GLY A 450 -7.25 4.61 -5.08
CA GLY A 450 -8.43 4.98 -5.87
C GLY A 450 -8.14 5.30 -7.34
N GLY A 451 -6.89 5.44 -7.71
CA GLY A 451 -6.40 5.78 -9.04
C GLY A 451 -4.91 6.06 -8.97
N MET A 452 -4.29 6.33 -10.10
CA MET A 452 -2.86 6.66 -10.15
C MET A 452 -2.53 7.44 -11.41
N TYR A 453 -1.80 8.53 -11.25
CA TYR A 453 -1.10 9.20 -12.34
C TYR A 453 0.29 8.59 -12.52
N LEU A 454 0.62 8.20 -13.72
CA LEU A 454 1.95 7.73 -14.13
C LEU A 454 2.53 8.73 -15.11
N GLU A 455 3.50 9.49 -14.65
CA GLU A 455 4.16 10.51 -15.46
C GLU A 455 5.08 9.89 -16.53
N GLY A 456 5.73 8.80 -16.20
CA GLY A 456 6.78 8.22 -17.04
C GLY A 456 8.07 9.05 -16.99
N ASP A 457 8.72 9.19 -18.13
CA ASP A 457 9.93 10.01 -18.29
C ASP A 457 9.61 11.27 -19.11
N PRO A 458 9.36 12.41 -18.46
CA PRO A 458 8.98 13.65 -19.15
C PRO A 458 10.07 14.18 -20.09
N ALA A 459 11.34 13.84 -19.88
CA ALA A 459 12.44 14.24 -20.76
C ALA A 459 12.51 13.41 -22.05
N LYS A 460 11.71 12.35 -22.16
CA LYS A 460 11.71 11.45 -23.31
C LYS A 460 10.69 11.88 -24.35
N GLU A 461 11.15 12.16 -25.59
CA GLU A 461 10.24 12.41 -26.72
C GLU A 461 9.26 11.24 -26.93
N GLY A 462 7.98 11.56 -27.05
CA GLY A 462 6.89 10.60 -27.25
C GLY A 462 6.50 9.85 -25.97
N ASN A 463 6.93 10.28 -24.80
CA ASN A 463 6.34 9.83 -23.55
C ASN A 463 4.86 10.23 -23.52
N VAL A 464 4.01 9.31 -23.07
CA VAL A 464 2.57 9.55 -22.89
C VAL A 464 2.24 9.18 -21.46
N PRO A 465 2.11 10.15 -20.55
CA PRO A 465 1.66 9.89 -19.21
C PRO A 465 0.26 9.29 -19.19
N GLN A 466 -0.04 8.55 -18.14
CA GLN A 466 -1.30 7.84 -18.00
C GLN A 466 -1.94 8.18 -16.65
N PHE A 467 -3.20 8.53 -16.67
CA PHE A 467 -4.05 8.56 -15.50
C PHE A 467 -4.93 7.31 -15.52
N ILE A 468 -4.85 6.50 -14.46
CA ILE A 468 -5.50 5.19 -14.37
C ILE A 468 -6.48 5.22 -13.21
N ALA A 469 -7.76 5.00 -13.49
CA ALA A 469 -8.84 5.05 -12.50
C ALA A 469 -9.95 4.04 -12.78
N TYR A 470 -11.05 4.15 -12.04
CA TYR A 470 -12.26 3.37 -12.24
C TYR A 470 -13.52 4.21 -12.06
N GLU A 471 -14.64 3.68 -12.54
CA GLU A 471 -15.96 4.28 -12.29
C GLU A 471 -16.41 4.03 -10.85
N GLN A 472 -16.91 5.09 -10.23
CA GLN A 472 -17.61 5.04 -8.96
C GLN A 472 -18.84 5.94 -9.02
N ASN A 473 -20.02 5.38 -8.75
CA ASN A 473 -21.30 6.12 -8.81
C ASN A 473 -21.54 6.81 -10.17
N SER A 474 -21.14 6.17 -11.26
CA SER A 474 -21.22 6.69 -12.65
C SER A 474 -20.28 7.86 -12.96
N GLU A 475 -19.35 8.18 -12.09
CA GLU A 475 -18.30 9.18 -12.30
C GLU A 475 -16.91 8.48 -12.33
N ILE A 476 -15.96 9.07 -13.02
CA ILE A 476 -14.56 8.64 -12.97
C ILE A 476 -13.97 9.13 -11.64
N TRP A 477 -13.53 8.20 -10.82
CA TRP A 477 -12.99 8.50 -9.51
C TRP A 477 -11.73 9.36 -9.62
N ASN A 478 -11.63 10.40 -8.82
CA ASN A 478 -10.50 11.33 -8.76
C ASN A 478 -10.13 12.04 -10.07
N LEU A 479 -11.03 12.09 -11.06
CA LEU A 479 -10.74 12.62 -12.39
C LEU A 479 -9.99 13.95 -12.38
N ASN A 480 -10.49 14.94 -11.64
CA ASN A 480 -9.92 16.28 -11.61
C ASN A 480 -8.67 16.39 -10.72
N HIS A 481 -8.52 15.53 -9.72
CA HIS A 481 -7.34 15.43 -8.87
C HIS A 481 -6.13 14.91 -9.67
N GLU A 482 -6.27 13.75 -10.29
CA GLU A 482 -5.19 13.12 -11.06
C GLU A 482 -4.82 13.94 -12.31
N TYR A 483 -5.80 14.58 -12.93
CA TYR A 483 -5.52 15.49 -14.04
C TYR A 483 -4.72 16.72 -13.59
N THR A 484 -4.89 17.14 -12.34
CA THR A 484 -4.06 18.21 -11.77
C THR A 484 -2.60 17.77 -11.67
N HIS A 485 -2.32 16.52 -11.28
CA HIS A 485 -0.93 16.02 -11.28
C HIS A 485 -0.29 16.08 -12.66
N TYR A 486 -1.03 15.73 -13.72
CA TYR A 486 -0.53 15.88 -15.09
C TYR A 486 -0.20 17.34 -15.41
N LEU A 487 -1.08 18.26 -15.07
CA LEU A 487 -0.87 19.67 -15.34
C LEU A 487 0.25 20.26 -14.47
N ASP A 488 0.28 19.94 -13.18
CA ASP A 488 1.30 20.41 -12.24
C ASP A 488 2.69 19.88 -12.64
N GLY A 489 2.82 18.59 -12.94
CA GLY A 489 4.06 17.99 -13.44
C GLY A 489 4.56 18.70 -14.69
N ARG A 490 3.68 18.93 -15.67
CA ARG A 490 4.04 19.54 -16.93
C ARG A 490 4.37 21.04 -16.85
N PHE A 491 3.67 21.82 -16.03
CA PHE A 491 3.74 23.29 -16.04
C PHE A 491 4.43 23.90 -14.82
N ASP A 492 4.55 23.15 -13.72
CA ASP A 492 5.07 23.68 -12.47
C ASP A 492 6.28 22.92 -11.90
N MET A 493 6.43 21.59 -12.19
CA MET A 493 7.43 20.74 -11.55
C MET A 493 8.50 20.32 -12.56
N TYR A 494 9.72 20.88 -12.47
CA TYR A 494 10.80 20.52 -13.38
C TYR A 494 11.37 19.11 -13.12
N GLY A 495 11.50 18.32 -14.17
CA GLY A 495 12.02 16.95 -14.12
C GLY A 495 10.89 15.94 -13.91
N ASP A 496 11.25 14.76 -13.47
CA ASP A 496 10.31 13.69 -13.16
C ASP A 496 9.82 13.77 -11.69
N PHE A 497 8.87 12.93 -11.35
CA PHE A 497 8.36 12.83 -9.99
C PHE A 497 9.46 12.63 -8.93
N ALA A 498 10.51 11.84 -9.25
CA ALA A 498 11.63 11.61 -8.33
C ALA A 498 12.44 12.88 -8.08
N ALA A 499 12.61 13.73 -9.10
CA ALA A 499 13.26 15.03 -8.95
C ALA A 499 12.49 15.93 -7.99
N GLY A 500 11.17 15.96 -8.11
CA GLY A 500 10.27 16.69 -7.23
C GLY A 500 10.29 16.22 -5.77
N GLN A 501 10.66 14.95 -5.53
CA GLN A 501 10.72 14.36 -4.18
C GLN A 501 12.08 14.51 -3.49
N THR A 502 13.05 15.18 -4.09
CA THR A 502 14.36 15.45 -3.46
C THR A 502 14.27 16.36 -2.25
N THR A 503 13.20 17.12 -2.14
CA THR A 503 12.81 17.94 -0.98
C THR A 503 11.35 17.66 -0.62
N PRO A 504 10.89 18.02 0.61
CA PRO A 504 9.46 17.87 0.96
C PRO A 504 8.57 18.74 0.06
N THR A 505 7.79 18.11 -0.80
CA THR A 505 6.87 18.77 -1.76
C THR A 505 5.43 18.28 -1.64
N VAL A 506 5.18 17.24 -0.84
CA VAL A 506 3.86 16.56 -0.77
C VAL A 506 2.73 17.51 -0.36
N MET A 507 2.99 18.47 0.51
CA MET A 507 2.00 19.51 0.85
C MET A 507 1.51 20.25 -0.40
N TRP A 508 2.42 20.59 -1.33
CA TRP A 508 2.04 21.22 -2.59
C TRP A 508 1.39 20.22 -3.53
N VAL A 509 2.08 19.15 -3.89
CA VAL A 509 1.65 18.20 -4.93
C VAL A 509 0.24 17.67 -4.67
N GLU A 510 -0.01 17.14 -3.48
CA GLU A 510 -1.32 16.57 -3.13
C GLU A 510 -2.33 17.65 -2.71
N GLY A 511 -1.88 18.62 -1.92
CA GLY A 511 -2.76 19.72 -1.48
C GLY A 511 -3.24 20.58 -2.64
N PHE A 512 -2.42 20.78 -3.67
CA PHE A 512 -2.79 21.53 -4.86
C PHE A 512 -3.75 20.73 -5.76
N ALA A 513 -3.51 19.42 -5.92
CA ALA A 513 -4.42 18.55 -6.64
C ALA A 513 -5.82 18.54 -5.99
N GLU A 514 -5.90 18.44 -4.67
CA GLU A 514 -7.15 18.59 -3.93
C GLU A 514 -7.76 19.98 -4.12
N TYR A 515 -6.97 21.04 -3.97
CA TYR A 515 -7.46 22.40 -4.14
C TYR A 515 -8.08 22.64 -5.51
N VAL A 516 -7.39 22.27 -6.59
CA VAL A 516 -7.89 22.44 -7.95
C VAL A 516 -9.13 21.57 -8.17
N SER A 517 -9.11 20.31 -7.74
CA SER A 517 -10.24 19.39 -7.88
C SER A 517 -11.53 19.94 -7.26
N TYR A 518 -11.47 20.45 -6.04
CA TYR A 518 -12.64 21.00 -5.35
C TYR A 518 -13.03 22.40 -5.85
N ALA A 519 -12.05 23.27 -6.05
CA ALA A 519 -12.31 24.65 -6.47
C ALA A 519 -12.85 24.75 -7.90
N TYR A 520 -12.32 23.95 -8.84
CA TYR A 520 -12.79 23.90 -10.22
C TYR A 520 -14.25 23.43 -10.33
N ARG A 521 -14.59 22.37 -9.55
CA ARG A 521 -15.94 21.82 -9.52
C ARG A 521 -16.94 22.65 -8.71
N ASP A 522 -16.48 23.70 -8.03
CA ASP A 522 -17.27 24.52 -7.11
C ASP A 522 -17.94 23.68 -5.99
N VAL A 523 -17.19 22.74 -5.41
CA VAL A 523 -17.64 21.81 -4.37
C VAL A 523 -16.87 22.09 -3.07
N THR A 524 -17.57 22.03 -1.94
CA THR A 524 -16.96 22.18 -0.62
C THR A 524 -16.24 20.90 -0.20
N TYR A 525 -15.05 21.04 0.36
CA TYR A 525 -14.32 19.92 0.96
C TYR A 525 -14.63 19.82 2.45
N ASP A 526 -15.79 19.24 2.79
CA ASP A 526 -16.33 19.22 4.15
C ASP A 526 -15.38 18.58 5.17
N ASP A 527 -14.73 17.45 4.80
CA ASP A 527 -13.77 16.76 5.67
C ASP A 527 -12.57 17.67 6.02
N ALA A 528 -12.06 18.43 5.05
CA ALA A 528 -10.96 19.38 5.31
C ALA A 528 -11.42 20.54 6.22
N ILE A 529 -12.66 21.03 6.04
CA ILE A 529 -13.23 22.08 6.90
C ILE A 529 -13.42 21.55 8.33
N GLU A 530 -13.81 20.30 8.51
CA GLU A 530 -13.88 19.68 9.84
C GLU A 530 -12.48 19.58 10.47
N GLU A 531 -11.47 19.18 9.70
CA GLU A 531 -10.08 19.14 10.17
C GLU A 531 -9.54 20.52 10.56
N ALA A 532 -9.93 21.59 9.85
CA ALA A 532 -9.56 22.96 10.20
C ALA A 532 -9.96 23.32 11.66
N GLY A 533 -11.13 22.82 12.13
CA GLY A 533 -11.59 23.05 13.50
C GLY A 533 -10.72 22.39 14.57
N LYS A 534 -9.93 21.38 14.22
CA LYS A 534 -9.03 20.67 15.15
C LYS A 534 -7.72 21.43 15.39
N ASN A 535 -7.32 22.30 14.48
CA ASN A 535 -6.07 23.08 14.53
C ASN A 535 -4.83 22.23 14.88
N THR A 536 -4.71 21.04 14.26
CA THR A 536 -3.71 20.03 14.61
C THR A 536 -2.31 20.41 14.18
N TYR A 537 -2.17 21.00 12.98
CA TYR A 537 -0.87 21.33 12.39
C TYR A 537 -0.70 22.83 12.19
N LYS A 538 0.53 23.29 12.42
CA LYS A 538 0.99 24.61 12.00
C LYS A 538 1.33 24.58 10.50
N LEU A 539 1.24 25.72 9.83
CA LEU A 539 1.63 25.83 8.42
C LEU A 539 3.09 25.41 8.20
N SER A 540 3.99 25.88 9.06
CA SER A 540 5.41 25.51 9.02
C SER A 540 5.65 24.01 9.14
N THR A 541 4.82 23.28 9.88
CA THR A 541 4.90 21.81 9.98
C THR A 541 4.47 21.12 8.68
N LEU A 542 3.50 21.70 7.96
CA LEU A 542 3.00 21.14 6.71
C LEU A 542 4.02 21.30 5.58
N PHE A 543 4.89 22.31 5.61
CA PHE A 543 6.00 22.46 4.67
C PHE A 543 7.01 21.29 4.70
N ASP A 544 7.03 20.51 5.79
CA ASP A 544 7.89 19.34 5.95
C ASP A 544 7.22 18.02 5.54
N THR A 545 6.04 18.07 4.93
CA THR A 545 5.29 16.86 4.58
C THR A 545 5.97 16.10 3.44
N THR A 546 6.27 14.83 3.71
CA THR A 546 6.75 13.83 2.75
C THR A 546 5.81 12.62 2.81
N TYR A 547 5.89 11.72 1.84
CA TYR A 547 5.11 10.47 1.89
C TYR A 547 5.52 9.54 3.05
N ASP A 548 6.70 9.73 3.63
CA ASP A 548 7.19 8.89 4.74
C ASP A 548 6.74 9.39 6.12
N ASN A 549 6.37 10.70 6.25
CA ASN A 549 6.03 11.30 7.53
C ASN A 549 4.56 11.77 7.62
N THR A 550 3.69 11.21 6.80
CA THR A 550 2.30 11.66 6.65
C THR A 550 1.30 10.51 6.77
N ASP A 551 0.06 10.86 7.00
CA ASP A 551 -1.13 10.03 6.84
C ASP A 551 -2.09 10.68 5.82
N THR A 552 -3.17 10.00 5.48
CA THR A 552 -4.18 10.47 4.52
C THR A 552 -4.73 11.85 4.89
N THR A 553 -5.02 12.08 6.17
CA THR A 553 -5.58 13.34 6.66
C THR A 553 -4.58 14.49 6.51
N ARG A 554 -3.33 14.28 6.89
CA ARG A 554 -2.26 15.28 6.74
C ARG A 554 -1.96 15.57 5.27
N THR A 555 -1.94 14.54 4.44
CA THR A 555 -1.63 14.66 3.01
C THR A 555 -2.68 15.49 2.29
N TYR A 556 -3.94 15.07 2.36
CA TYR A 556 -5.02 15.64 1.53
C TYR A 556 -5.76 16.78 2.22
N ASN A 557 -6.34 16.55 3.40
CA ASN A 557 -7.14 17.55 4.07
C ASN A 557 -6.28 18.76 4.48
N TRP A 558 -5.16 18.50 5.15
CA TRP A 558 -4.25 19.54 5.59
C TRP A 558 -3.42 20.14 4.46
N GLY A 559 -3.06 19.34 3.44
CA GLY A 559 -2.46 19.85 2.21
C GLY A 559 -3.38 20.86 1.52
N TYR A 560 -4.67 20.48 1.30
CA TYR A 560 -5.69 21.39 0.75
C TYR A 560 -5.80 22.70 1.53
N LEU A 561 -5.90 22.63 2.88
CA LEU A 561 -6.02 23.82 3.73
C LEU A 561 -4.79 24.73 3.61
N ALA A 562 -3.59 24.15 3.62
CA ALA A 562 -2.35 24.92 3.49
C ALA A 562 -2.24 25.60 2.12
N VAL A 563 -2.49 24.88 1.05
CA VAL A 563 -2.43 25.41 -0.33
C VAL A 563 -3.50 26.50 -0.52
N ARG A 564 -4.73 26.25 -0.09
CA ARG A 564 -5.81 27.24 -0.17
C ARG A 564 -5.45 28.53 0.57
N TYR A 565 -4.95 28.40 1.81
CA TYR A 565 -4.52 29.56 2.59
C TYR A 565 -3.39 30.33 1.90
N MET A 566 -2.37 29.65 1.41
CA MET A 566 -1.23 30.27 0.74
C MET A 566 -1.66 31.00 -0.54
N LEU A 567 -2.48 30.38 -1.38
CA LEU A 567 -3.01 31.02 -2.60
C LEU A 567 -3.87 32.25 -2.31
N GLN A 568 -4.64 32.25 -1.21
CA GLN A 568 -5.50 33.35 -0.84
C GLN A 568 -4.74 34.51 -0.17
N SER A 569 -3.87 34.19 0.77
CA SER A 569 -3.24 35.17 1.68
C SER A 569 -1.84 35.56 1.25
N HIS A 570 -1.11 34.68 0.52
CA HIS A 570 0.29 34.87 0.16
C HIS A 570 0.59 34.50 -1.31
N PRO A 571 -0.17 35.04 -2.29
CA PRO A 571 -0.02 34.68 -3.70
C PRO A 571 1.37 34.99 -4.27
N ASP A 572 2.07 36.03 -3.77
CA ASP A 572 3.42 36.37 -4.23
C ASP A 572 4.47 35.32 -3.79
N ASP A 573 4.32 34.77 -2.58
CA ASP A 573 5.19 33.70 -2.11
C ASP A 573 4.92 32.41 -2.90
N VAL A 574 3.66 32.11 -3.23
CA VAL A 574 3.33 30.98 -4.10
C VAL A 574 3.93 31.18 -5.51
N ALA A 575 3.83 32.37 -6.08
CA ALA A 575 4.42 32.65 -7.39
C ALA A 575 5.95 32.47 -7.37
N THR A 576 6.62 32.86 -6.27
CA THR A 576 8.05 32.66 -6.06
C THR A 576 8.39 31.18 -5.93
N LEU A 577 7.61 30.42 -5.15
CA LEU A 577 7.76 28.96 -4.98
C LEU A 577 7.66 28.23 -6.31
N LEU A 578 6.62 28.53 -7.10
CA LEU A 578 6.43 27.94 -8.43
C LEU A 578 7.56 28.32 -9.40
N GLY A 579 8.10 29.53 -9.29
CA GLY A 579 9.27 29.94 -10.06
C GLY A 579 10.49 29.05 -9.79
N HIS A 580 10.71 28.66 -8.53
CA HIS A 580 11.77 27.73 -8.13
C HIS A 580 11.48 26.30 -8.61
N TYR A 581 10.25 25.81 -8.46
CA TYR A 581 9.85 24.49 -8.91
C TYR A 581 10.03 24.34 -10.44
N ARG A 582 9.56 25.32 -11.22
CA ARG A 582 9.67 25.35 -12.69
C ARG A 582 11.12 25.38 -13.20
N SER A 583 12.05 25.88 -12.41
CA SER A 583 13.47 25.90 -12.73
C SER A 583 14.24 24.71 -12.18
N GLY A 584 13.62 23.85 -11.39
CA GLY A 584 14.27 22.74 -10.69
C GLY A 584 15.19 23.19 -9.54
N ASP A 585 15.02 24.42 -9.05
CA ASP A 585 15.79 24.92 -7.90
C ASP A 585 15.13 24.52 -6.58
N TRP A 586 15.12 23.21 -6.33
CA TRP A 586 14.49 22.59 -5.17
C TRP A 586 15.05 23.13 -3.84
N ASN A 587 16.33 23.46 -3.79
CA ASN A 587 16.95 24.04 -2.60
C ASN A 587 16.48 25.47 -2.33
N ALA A 588 16.30 26.29 -3.36
CA ALA A 588 15.75 27.64 -3.17
C ALA A 588 14.27 27.59 -2.78
N ALA A 589 13.49 26.68 -3.37
CA ALA A 589 12.12 26.43 -2.94
C ALA A 589 12.06 26.03 -1.46
N ARG A 590 12.94 25.13 -1.03
CA ARG A 590 13.03 24.71 0.37
C ARG A 590 13.40 25.87 1.29
N THR A 591 14.43 26.65 0.94
CA THR A 591 14.87 27.85 1.69
C THR A 591 13.74 28.89 1.80
N LEU A 592 12.95 29.09 0.74
CA LEU A 592 11.77 29.96 0.81
C LEU A 592 10.80 29.50 1.89
N LEU A 593 10.44 28.21 1.89
CA LEU A 593 9.46 27.67 2.84
C LEU A 593 9.97 27.63 4.27
N THR A 594 11.24 27.23 4.50
CA THR A 594 11.77 27.01 5.86
C THR A 594 12.39 28.25 6.49
N ASP A 595 13.14 29.04 5.72
CA ASP A 595 13.97 30.12 6.27
C ASP A 595 13.32 31.50 6.04
N THR A 596 12.73 31.72 4.84
CA THR A 596 12.13 33.02 4.51
C THR A 596 10.72 33.12 5.09
N ILE A 597 9.88 32.12 4.93
CA ILE A 597 8.55 32.03 5.51
C ILE A 597 8.64 31.49 6.93
N GLY A 598 9.20 30.29 7.11
CA GLY A 598 9.36 29.63 8.40
C GLY A 598 8.03 29.59 9.18
N THR A 599 8.06 30.12 10.40
CA THR A 599 6.88 30.18 11.29
C THR A 599 6.09 31.47 11.17
N LYS A 600 6.45 32.35 10.22
CA LYS A 600 5.90 33.73 10.11
C LYS A 600 4.37 33.74 9.96
N TYR A 601 3.81 32.76 9.29
CA TYR A 601 2.36 32.70 9.00
C TYR A 601 1.59 31.74 9.91
N ASP A 602 2.24 31.04 10.86
CA ASP A 602 1.60 30.04 11.70
C ASP A 602 0.40 30.58 12.49
N ALA A 603 0.52 31.80 13.06
CA ALA A 603 -0.54 32.42 13.83
C ALA A 603 -1.72 32.84 12.94
N ASP A 604 -1.43 33.46 11.78
CA ASP A 604 -2.47 33.90 10.84
C ASP A 604 -3.17 32.68 10.20
N PHE A 605 -2.44 31.61 9.97
CA PHE A 605 -3.01 30.35 9.49
C PHE A 605 -3.97 29.73 10.52
N ALA A 606 -3.60 29.71 11.79
CA ALA A 606 -4.47 29.25 12.87
C ALA A 606 -5.77 30.08 12.98
N ASP A 607 -5.69 31.39 12.85
CA ASP A 607 -6.86 32.28 12.83
C ASP A 607 -7.73 32.04 11.59
N TRP A 608 -7.10 31.83 10.41
CA TRP A 608 -7.80 31.50 9.18
C TRP A 608 -8.51 30.15 9.28
N LEU A 609 -7.88 29.12 9.85
CA LEU A 609 -8.49 27.79 10.10
C LEU A 609 -9.76 27.91 10.94
N GLY A 610 -9.74 28.73 11.99
CA GLY A 610 -10.93 29.00 12.84
C GLY A 610 -12.08 29.62 12.05
N LYS A 611 -11.80 30.59 11.17
CA LYS A 611 -12.80 31.20 10.28
C LYS A 611 -13.33 30.20 9.25
N CYS A 612 -12.44 29.43 8.66
CA CYS A 612 -12.78 28.40 7.67
C CYS A 612 -13.71 27.34 8.26
N HIS A 613 -13.41 26.85 9.45
CA HIS A 613 -14.29 25.92 10.18
C HIS A 613 -15.67 26.54 10.50
N ALA A 614 -15.74 27.83 10.75
CA ALA A 614 -16.98 28.56 10.96
C ALA A 614 -17.79 28.82 9.66
N GLY A 615 -17.31 28.33 8.51
CA GLY A 615 -17.95 28.47 7.19
C GLY A 615 -17.47 29.67 6.37
N ASP A 616 -16.46 30.40 6.84
CA ASP A 616 -15.84 31.53 6.12
C ASP A 616 -14.38 31.23 5.77
N CYS A 617 -14.19 30.34 4.80
CA CYS A 617 -12.86 30.06 4.24
C CYS A 617 -12.38 31.14 3.25
N GLY A 618 -13.08 32.24 3.13
CA GLY A 618 -12.81 33.27 2.10
C GLY A 618 -13.21 32.85 0.69
N SER A 619 -13.24 33.80 -0.24
CA SER A 619 -13.52 33.51 -1.65
C SER A 619 -12.37 32.72 -2.25
N LEU A 620 -12.70 31.75 -3.07
CA LEU A 620 -11.70 31.11 -3.94
C LEU A 620 -11.08 32.19 -4.84
N PRO A 621 -9.75 32.19 -5.07
CA PRO A 621 -9.14 33.08 -6.04
C PRO A 621 -9.91 33.02 -7.34
N ALA A 622 -10.23 34.17 -7.91
CA ALA A 622 -10.91 34.25 -9.19
C ALA A 622 -9.97 33.73 -10.29
N ALA A 623 -9.86 32.40 -10.39
CA ALA A 623 -9.40 31.78 -11.61
C ALA A 623 -10.45 32.16 -12.66
N ALA A 624 -10.03 32.77 -13.73
CA ALA A 624 -10.89 33.34 -14.76
C ALA A 624 -12.04 32.38 -15.11
N ARG A 625 -13.26 32.71 -14.62
CA ARG A 625 -14.49 32.01 -15.02
C ARG A 625 -14.73 32.20 -16.51
#